data_f4a320c11ed9a6b7b0f7490843fe292e
#
_entry.id   f4a320c11ed9a6b7b0f7490843fe292e
#
_cell.length_a   1.000
_cell.length_b   1.000
_cell.length_c   1.000
_cell.angle_alpha   90.00
_cell.angle_beta   90.00
_cell.angle_gamma   90.00
#
_symmetry.space_group_name_H-M   'P 1'
#
loop_
_entity.id
_entity.type
_entity.pdbx_description
1 polymer ?
#
loop_
_entity_poly.entity_id
_entity_poly.type
_entity_poly.pdbx_seq_one_letter_code
_entity_poly.pdbx_strand_id
1 'polypeptide(L)'
;MTAKQSLKYQLLAAQCGFAFEILYAIFWGYFGHNLPPASPNLSAPDLASFFAQHHNAILFGNCMAALVGILWVPWTAQLSVVMWRIEGSSPVLTIIEVIGGALTAWALMFCPAIWAVAAFRPDADPNIIRTLNDLGFILFNITYAITSVQAIAAGLAGLADKGSSPVFPRWVSYWAIFTGLSFLPITAMPFFKTGPLAWNGAITFWGLFGTYFVWTASMGVYMAKDASRRLREESEVHAPRQLKEALARSR
;
A
#
# COMPACT_ATOMS: atom_id res chain seq x y z
N MET A 1 -24.09 9.04 -11.99
CA MET A 1 -22.74 9.67 -11.92
C MET A 1 -22.29 9.96 -13.34
N THR A 2 -21.83 11.18 -13.64
CA THR A 2 -21.31 11.52 -14.98
C THR A 2 -19.93 10.92 -15.21
N ALA A 3 -19.51 10.72 -16.48
CA ALA A 3 -18.17 10.23 -16.82
C ALA A 3 -17.06 11.12 -16.20
N LYS A 4 -17.24 12.43 -16.28
CA LYS A 4 -16.33 13.41 -15.68
C LYS A 4 -16.20 13.27 -14.15
N GLN A 5 -17.30 13.00 -13.43
CA GLN A 5 -17.27 12.76 -12.00
C GLN A 5 -16.51 11.46 -11.66
N SER A 6 -16.76 10.38 -12.42
CA SER A 6 -16.07 9.11 -12.26
C SER A 6 -14.55 9.27 -12.43
N LEU A 7 -14.10 10.00 -13.45
CA LEU A 7 -12.66 10.25 -13.69
C LEU A 7 -11.99 11.07 -12.59
N LYS A 8 -12.72 12.03 -11.97
CA LYS A 8 -12.20 12.76 -10.81
C LYS A 8 -11.99 11.83 -9.60
N TYR A 9 -12.92 10.90 -9.33
CA TYR A 9 -12.74 9.91 -8.25
C TYR A 9 -11.61 8.95 -8.56
N GLN A 10 -11.42 8.54 -9.82
CA GLN A 10 -10.28 7.72 -10.23
C GLN A 10 -8.94 8.43 -9.98
N LEU A 11 -8.85 9.72 -10.28
CA LEU A 11 -7.67 10.52 -10.01
C LEU A 11 -7.40 10.64 -8.50
N LEU A 12 -8.43 10.94 -7.71
CA LEU A 12 -8.31 11.00 -6.24
C LEU A 12 -7.87 9.66 -5.67
N ALA A 13 -8.46 8.56 -6.13
CA ALA A 13 -8.13 7.22 -5.66
C ALA A 13 -6.67 6.84 -6.00
N ALA A 14 -6.17 7.21 -7.19
CA ALA A 14 -4.76 7.02 -7.54
C ALA A 14 -3.82 7.81 -6.61
N GLN A 15 -4.21 9.02 -6.18
CA GLN A 15 -3.43 9.87 -5.28
C GLN A 15 -3.42 9.34 -3.84
N CYS A 16 -4.39 8.53 -3.44
CA CYS A 16 -4.42 7.92 -2.10
C CYS A 16 -3.19 7.06 -1.82
N GLY A 17 -2.55 6.45 -2.84
CA GLY A 17 -1.30 5.71 -2.68
C GLY A 17 -0.16 6.60 -2.17
N PHE A 18 0.03 7.78 -2.74
CA PHE A 18 1.06 8.73 -2.27
C PHE A 18 0.77 9.23 -0.85
N ALA A 19 -0.50 9.58 -0.59
CA ALA A 19 -0.90 10.00 0.75
C ALA A 19 -0.66 8.88 1.78
N PHE A 20 -0.97 7.63 1.41
CA PHE A 20 -0.68 6.45 2.22
C PHE A 20 0.81 6.33 2.52
N GLU A 21 1.68 6.33 1.51
CA GLU A 21 3.12 6.15 1.70
C GLU A 21 3.71 7.19 2.65
N ILE A 22 3.41 8.46 2.42
CA ILE A 22 3.93 9.57 3.23
C ILE A 22 3.40 9.49 4.67
N LEU A 23 2.09 9.36 4.82
CA LEU A 23 1.47 9.35 6.15
C LEU A 23 1.81 8.08 6.93
N TYR A 24 1.92 6.93 6.25
CA TYR A 24 2.29 5.68 6.91
C TYR A 24 3.75 5.69 7.37
N ALA A 25 4.66 6.25 6.57
CA ALA A 25 6.04 6.47 6.99
C ALA A 25 6.16 7.41 8.20
N ILE A 26 5.32 8.46 8.25
CA ILE A 26 5.28 9.40 9.39
C ILE A 26 4.70 8.70 10.63
N PHE A 27 3.52 8.10 10.52
CA PHE A 27 2.82 7.60 11.71
C PHE A 27 3.35 6.24 12.17
N TRP A 28 3.40 5.24 11.29
CA TRP A 28 3.93 3.93 11.64
C TRP A 28 5.46 3.96 11.82
N GLY A 29 6.16 4.62 10.89
CA GLY A 29 7.62 4.67 10.88
C GLY A 29 8.18 5.55 12.00
N TYR A 30 7.93 6.86 11.93
CA TYR A 30 8.53 7.82 12.84
C TYR A 30 7.87 7.79 14.23
N PHE A 31 6.57 8.07 14.34
CA PHE A 31 5.89 8.08 15.64
C PHE A 31 5.74 6.68 16.24
N GLY A 32 5.49 5.66 15.44
CA GLY A 32 5.43 4.27 15.88
C GLY A 32 6.78 3.66 16.24
N HIS A 33 7.88 4.41 16.04
CA HIS A 33 9.26 3.94 16.26
C HIS A 33 9.60 2.64 15.51
N ASN A 34 9.06 2.50 14.28
CA ASN A 34 9.32 1.35 13.42
C ASN A 34 10.26 1.68 12.24
N LEU A 35 10.96 2.82 12.24
CA LEU A 35 11.89 3.23 11.19
C LEU A 35 13.26 3.63 11.77
N PRO A 36 14.20 2.70 12.00
CA PRO A 36 14.06 1.25 11.91
C PRO A 36 13.31 0.66 13.13
N PRO A 37 12.73 -0.56 13.01
CA PRO A 37 12.06 -1.20 14.12
C PRO A 37 13.05 -1.71 15.19
N ALA A 38 12.55 -1.85 16.41
CA ALA A 38 13.32 -2.44 17.52
C ALA A 38 13.84 -3.83 17.15
N SER A 39 15.06 -4.14 17.57
CA SER A 39 15.69 -5.42 17.23
C SER A 39 14.95 -6.61 17.84
N PRO A 40 14.73 -7.70 17.07
CA PRO A 40 14.14 -8.93 17.61
C PRO A 40 15.03 -9.61 18.67
N ASN A 41 16.28 -9.19 18.79
CA ASN A 41 17.22 -9.73 19.76
C ASN A 41 17.19 -9.01 21.12
N LEU A 42 16.35 -7.99 21.30
CA LEU A 42 16.21 -7.32 22.59
C LEU A 42 15.64 -8.27 23.65
N SER A 43 16.14 -8.15 24.87
CA SER A 43 15.54 -8.82 26.02
C SER A 43 14.14 -8.27 26.31
N ALA A 44 13.29 -9.05 26.99
CA ALA A 44 11.96 -8.58 27.34
C ALA A 44 11.99 -7.30 28.21
N PRO A 45 12.86 -7.17 29.24
CA PRO A 45 12.96 -5.92 30.00
C PRO A 45 13.42 -4.73 29.16
N ASP A 46 14.40 -4.91 28.25
CA ASP A 46 14.88 -3.81 27.40
C ASP A 46 13.80 -3.31 26.43
N LEU A 47 13.07 -4.25 25.83
CA LEU A 47 11.97 -3.90 24.95
C LEU A 47 10.82 -3.22 25.70
N ALA A 48 10.48 -3.69 26.90
CA ALA A 48 9.47 -3.05 27.75
C ALA A 48 9.89 -1.64 28.15
N SER A 49 11.17 -1.44 28.49
CA SER A 49 11.74 -0.12 28.77
C SER A 49 11.65 0.82 27.57
N PHE A 50 11.93 0.32 26.36
CA PHE A 50 11.77 1.07 25.12
C PHE A 50 10.30 1.49 24.90
N PHE A 51 9.34 0.57 25.08
CA PHE A 51 7.93 0.87 24.97
C PHE A 51 7.47 1.90 26.03
N ALA A 52 7.92 1.78 27.27
CA ALA A 52 7.60 2.72 28.34
C ALA A 52 8.13 4.13 28.05
N GLN A 53 9.37 4.25 27.57
CA GLN A 53 9.98 5.54 27.22
C GLN A 53 9.26 6.25 26.07
N HIS A 54 8.75 5.50 25.08
CA HIS A 54 8.14 6.04 23.87
C HIS A 54 6.61 5.80 23.80
N HIS A 55 6.01 5.39 24.91
CA HIS A 55 4.64 4.89 24.99
C HIS A 55 3.61 5.78 24.26
N ASN A 56 3.58 7.09 24.53
CA ASN A 56 2.60 7.99 23.89
C ASN A 56 2.83 8.11 22.37
N ALA A 57 4.09 8.15 21.93
CA ALA A 57 4.42 8.23 20.51
C ALA A 57 4.06 6.93 19.79
N ILE A 58 4.42 5.77 20.34
CA ILE A 58 4.10 4.45 19.79
C ILE A 58 2.59 4.25 19.71
N LEU A 59 1.85 4.59 20.78
CA LEU A 59 0.39 4.47 20.80
C LEU A 59 -0.25 5.37 19.74
N PHE A 60 0.09 6.67 19.73
CA PHE A 60 -0.41 7.63 18.74
C PHE A 60 -0.05 7.21 17.31
N GLY A 61 1.22 6.89 17.07
CA GLY A 61 1.70 6.52 15.74
C GLY A 61 0.99 5.31 15.16
N ASN A 62 0.81 4.25 15.97
CA ASN A 62 0.15 3.05 15.51
C ASN A 62 -1.37 3.19 15.37
N CYS A 63 -2.04 3.98 16.23
CA CYS A 63 -3.45 4.32 16.04
C CYS A 63 -3.68 5.10 14.73
N MET A 64 -2.82 6.07 14.45
CA MET A 64 -2.89 6.84 13.21
C MET A 64 -2.49 6.02 11.99
N ALA A 65 -1.51 5.11 12.10
CA ALA A 65 -1.14 4.19 11.03
C ALA A 65 -2.30 3.26 10.66
N ALA A 66 -3.01 2.72 11.66
CA ALA A 66 -4.21 1.92 11.42
C ALA A 66 -5.29 2.71 10.67
N LEU A 67 -5.50 3.98 11.00
CA LEU A 67 -6.42 4.86 10.26
C LEU A 67 -5.94 5.12 8.83
N VAL A 68 -4.67 5.43 8.65
CA VAL A 68 -4.06 5.74 7.34
C VAL A 68 -4.07 4.52 6.41
N GLY A 69 -3.99 3.30 6.96
CA GLY A 69 -4.08 2.06 6.19
C GLY A 69 -5.33 1.98 5.30
N ILE A 70 -6.43 2.70 5.64
CA ILE A 70 -7.64 2.75 4.81
C ILE A 70 -7.39 3.38 3.43
N LEU A 71 -6.36 4.20 3.28
CA LEU A 71 -6.03 4.83 1.98
C LEU A 71 -5.55 3.82 0.94
N TRP A 72 -5.14 2.63 1.38
CA TRP A 72 -4.83 1.52 0.48
C TRP A 72 -6.05 1.03 -0.30
N VAL A 73 -7.24 1.10 0.29
CA VAL A 73 -8.49 0.63 -0.35
C VAL A 73 -8.84 1.41 -1.63
N PRO A 74 -8.93 2.75 -1.64
CA PRO A 74 -9.19 3.48 -2.88
C PRO A 74 -8.07 3.34 -3.91
N TRP A 75 -6.79 3.24 -3.49
CA TRP A 75 -5.68 2.99 -4.41
C TRP A 75 -5.83 1.62 -5.11
N THR A 76 -6.09 0.54 -4.36
CA THR A 76 -6.41 -0.79 -4.89
C THR A 76 -7.61 -0.74 -5.84
N ALA A 77 -8.70 -0.10 -5.42
CA ALA A 77 -9.88 0.03 -6.27
C ALA A 77 -9.58 0.71 -7.61
N GLN A 78 -8.72 1.74 -7.62
CA GLN A 78 -8.31 2.39 -8.86
C GLN A 78 -7.42 1.48 -9.72
N LEU A 79 -6.50 0.74 -9.12
CA LEU A 79 -5.67 -0.24 -9.83
C LEU A 79 -6.55 -1.31 -10.48
N SER A 80 -7.52 -1.84 -9.74
CA SER A 80 -8.51 -2.81 -10.24
C SER A 80 -9.33 -2.27 -11.42
N VAL A 81 -9.76 -1.01 -11.37
CA VAL A 81 -10.49 -0.36 -12.48
C VAL A 81 -9.62 -0.30 -13.74
N VAL A 82 -8.33 -0.01 -13.61
CA VAL A 82 -7.39 0.00 -14.74
C VAL A 82 -7.19 -1.42 -15.27
N MET A 83 -6.93 -2.39 -14.39
CA MET A 83 -6.72 -3.79 -14.78
C MET A 83 -7.95 -4.39 -15.45
N TRP A 84 -9.15 -4.13 -14.94
CA TRP A 84 -10.41 -4.58 -15.54
C TRP A 84 -10.56 -4.10 -16.99
N ARG A 85 -10.17 -2.87 -17.28
CA ARG A 85 -10.19 -2.34 -18.65
C ARG A 85 -9.20 -3.05 -19.57
N ILE A 86 -8.08 -3.51 -19.03
CA ILE A 86 -7.03 -4.23 -19.78
C ILE A 86 -7.48 -5.66 -20.07
N GLU A 87 -8.00 -6.38 -19.06
CA GLU A 87 -8.40 -7.78 -19.17
C GLU A 87 -9.73 -8.00 -19.88
N GLY A 88 -10.67 -7.05 -19.74
CA GLY A 88 -11.98 -7.15 -20.39
C GLY A 88 -12.91 -8.19 -19.75
N SER A 89 -13.39 -9.16 -20.53
CA SER A 89 -14.48 -10.08 -20.14
C SER A 89 -14.07 -11.20 -19.16
N SER A 90 -12.79 -11.43 -18.95
CA SER A 90 -12.28 -12.49 -18.04
C SER A 90 -11.23 -11.93 -17.07
N PRO A 91 -11.62 -11.11 -16.08
CA PRO A 91 -10.71 -10.32 -15.28
C PRO A 91 -10.13 -11.11 -14.08
N VAL A 92 -9.47 -12.24 -14.33
CA VAL A 92 -8.93 -13.12 -13.27
C VAL A 92 -7.81 -12.43 -12.49
N LEU A 93 -6.88 -11.74 -13.18
CA LEU A 93 -5.80 -11.01 -12.52
C LEU A 93 -6.34 -9.84 -11.70
N THR A 94 -7.37 -9.15 -12.22
CA THR A 94 -8.07 -8.08 -11.47
C THR A 94 -8.72 -8.62 -10.21
N ILE A 95 -9.38 -9.79 -10.26
CA ILE A 95 -9.99 -10.39 -9.06
C ILE A 95 -8.92 -10.77 -8.03
N ILE A 96 -7.80 -11.35 -8.47
CA ILE A 96 -6.67 -11.66 -7.59
C ILE A 96 -6.13 -10.37 -6.96
N GLU A 97 -5.99 -9.31 -7.73
CA GLU A 97 -5.53 -8.00 -7.26
C GLU A 97 -6.50 -7.41 -6.21
N VAL A 98 -7.82 -7.41 -6.47
CA VAL A 98 -8.84 -6.92 -5.51
C VAL A 98 -8.77 -7.65 -4.19
N ILE A 99 -8.72 -8.98 -4.22
CA ILE A 99 -8.65 -9.81 -3.00
C ILE A 99 -7.32 -9.54 -2.28
N GLY A 100 -6.20 -9.57 -3.00
CA GLY A 100 -4.88 -9.28 -2.45
C GLY A 100 -4.80 -7.90 -1.83
N GLY A 101 -5.33 -6.87 -2.49
CA GLY A 101 -5.35 -5.51 -2.01
C GLY A 101 -6.23 -5.30 -0.78
N ALA A 102 -7.41 -5.94 -0.74
CA ALA A 102 -8.29 -5.89 0.43
C ALA A 102 -7.63 -6.53 1.67
N LEU A 103 -6.97 -7.67 1.49
CA LEU A 103 -6.24 -8.35 2.56
C LEU A 103 -4.96 -7.59 2.96
N THR A 104 -4.27 -6.95 2.01
CA THR A 104 -3.14 -6.05 2.32
C THR A 104 -3.61 -4.84 3.13
N ALA A 105 -4.74 -4.22 2.77
CA ALA A 105 -5.35 -3.15 3.56
C ALA A 105 -5.65 -3.59 5.00
N TRP A 106 -6.20 -4.80 5.15
CA TRP A 106 -6.44 -5.37 6.47
C TRP A 106 -5.14 -5.50 7.28
N ALA A 107 -4.06 -6.04 6.70
CA ALA A 107 -2.78 -6.18 7.39
C ALA A 107 -2.19 -4.82 7.80
N LEU A 108 -2.26 -3.81 6.90
CA LEU A 108 -1.81 -2.44 7.16
C LEU A 108 -2.59 -1.71 8.27
N MET A 109 -3.81 -2.15 8.55
CA MET A 109 -4.65 -1.59 9.63
C MET A 109 -4.54 -2.42 10.92
N PHE A 110 -4.53 -3.75 10.80
CA PHE A 110 -4.61 -4.65 11.94
C PHE A 110 -3.27 -4.77 12.69
N CYS A 111 -2.15 -4.90 11.99
CA CYS A 111 -0.85 -5.04 12.66
C CYS A 111 -0.45 -3.81 13.49
N PRO A 112 -0.65 -2.56 13.06
CA PRO A 112 -0.47 -1.39 13.93
C PRO A 112 -1.33 -1.43 15.19
N ALA A 113 -2.54 -1.96 15.13
CA ALA A 113 -3.38 -2.09 16.32
C ALA A 113 -2.77 -3.01 17.38
N ILE A 114 -2.01 -4.05 16.97
CA ILE A 114 -1.29 -4.93 17.91
C ILE A 114 -0.21 -4.16 18.66
N TRP A 115 0.59 -3.33 17.96
CA TRP A 115 1.60 -2.50 18.62
C TRP A 115 0.98 -1.41 19.49
N ALA A 116 -0.18 -0.88 19.11
CA ALA A 116 -0.95 0.02 19.98
C ALA A 116 -1.38 -0.69 21.27
N VAL A 117 -1.81 -1.96 21.20
CA VAL A 117 -2.13 -2.77 22.40
C VAL A 117 -0.89 -2.99 23.26
N ALA A 118 0.28 -3.28 22.65
CA ALA A 118 1.54 -3.45 23.37
C ALA A 118 1.96 -2.16 24.12
N ALA A 119 1.68 -0.98 23.53
CA ALA A 119 1.97 0.31 24.15
C ALA A 119 0.89 0.78 25.13
N PHE A 120 -0.33 0.21 25.12
CA PHE A 120 -1.47 0.70 25.89
C PHE A 120 -1.26 0.66 27.40
N ARG A 121 -0.50 -0.32 27.89
CA ARG A 121 -0.14 -0.50 29.32
C ARG A 121 1.37 -0.57 29.47
N PRO A 122 2.04 0.57 29.72
CA PRO A 122 3.49 0.61 29.81
C PRO A 122 4.06 -0.14 31.03
N ASP A 123 3.22 -0.44 32.01
CA ASP A 123 3.52 -1.19 33.24
C ASP A 123 3.18 -2.69 33.14
N ALA A 124 2.78 -3.19 31.95
CA ALA A 124 2.50 -4.60 31.76
C ALA A 124 3.76 -5.48 31.87
N ASP A 125 3.55 -6.78 32.09
CA ASP A 125 4.65 -7.75 32.14
C ASP A 125 5.52 -7.65 30.86
N PRO A 126 6.85 -7.50 30.96
CA PRO A 126 7.75 -7.38 29.83
C PRO A 126 7.62 -8.51 28.80
N ASN A 127 7.28 -9.73 29.21
CA ASN A 127 7.07 -10.84 28.26
C ASN A 127 5.77 -10.69 27.47
N ILE A 128 4.74 -10.06 28.03
CA ILE A 128 3.50 -9.76 27.32
C ILE A 128 3.79 -8.71 26.24
N ILE A 129 4.49 -7.62 26.58
CA ILE A 129 4.87 -6.57 25.63
C ILE A 129 5.70 -7.17 24.49
N ARG A 130 6.70 -8.00 24.80
CA ARG A 130 7.53 -8.68 23.80
C ARG A 130 6.69 -9.60 22.91
N THR A 131 5.80 -10.40 23.48
CA THR A 131 4.95 -11.31 22.71
C THR A 131 4.03 -10.56 21.75
N LEU A 132 3.45 -9.43 22.17
CA LEU A 132 2.63 -8.60 21.29
C LEU A 132 3.45 -7.94 20.20
N ASN A 133 4.66 -7.45 20.52
CA ASN A 133 5.56 -6.89 19.53
C ASN A 133 5.98 -7.93 18.48
N ASP A 134 6.37 -9.14 18.91
CA ASP A 134 6.73 -10.25 18.04
C ASP A 134 5.53 -10.66 17.18
N LEU A 135 4.32 -10.75 17.76
CA LEU A 135 3.09 -11.04 17.04
C LEU A 135 2.83 -10.01 15.94
N GLY A 136 2.98 -8.71 16.25
CA GLY A 136 2.83 -7.64 15.28
C GLY A 136 3.79 -7.80 14.09
N PHE A 137 5.10 -7.97 14.35
CA PHE A 137 6.11 -8.11 13.29
C PHE A 137 5.98 -9.42 12.52
N ILE A 138 5.70 -10.54 13.19
CA ILE A 138 5.54 -11.83 12.52
C ILE A 138 4.31 -11.78 11.60
N LEU A 139 3.15 -11.31 12.08
CA LEU A 139 1.95 -11.22 11.25
C LEU A 139 2.15 -10.25 10.08
N PHE A 140 2.69 -9.05 10.35
CA PHE A 140 2.91 -8.04 9.31
C PHE A 140 3.81 -8.56 8.18
N ASN A 141 4.85 -9.30 8.53
CA ASN A 141 5.80 -9.84 7.55
C ASN A 141 5.30 -11.13 6.89
N ILE A 142 4.82 -12.14 7.64
CA ILE A 142 4.41 -13.44 7.06
C ILE A 142 3.22 -13.30 6.10
N THR A 143 2.36 -12.30 6.28
CA THR A 143 1.24 -12.04 5.35
C THR A 143 1.68 -11.45 4.01
N TYR A 144 2.98 -11.27 3.77
CA TYR A 144 3.54 -10.74 2.52
C TYR A 144 3.02 -11.46 1.26
N ALA A 145 2.70 -12.74 1.33
CA ALA A 145 2.23 -13.52 0.20
C ALA A 145 0.96 -12.93 -0.44
N ILE A 146 0.13 -12.27 0.36
CA ILE A 146 -1.07 -11.55 -0.08
C ILE A 146 -0.69 -10.37 -1.00
N THR A 147 0.26 -9.55 -0.54
CA THR A 147 0.78 -8.41 -1.31
C THR A 147 1.59 -8.88 -2.52
N SER A 148 2.31 -10.01 -2.40
CA SER A 148 3.04 -10.62 -3.51
C SER A 148 2.12 -10.99 -4.67
N VAL A 149 1.02 -11.69 -4.42
CA VAL A 149 0.09 -12.06 -5.49
C VAL A 149 -0.61 -10.84 -6.07
N GLN A 150 -0.93 -9.82 -5.26
CA GLN A 150 -1.45 -8.53 -5.73
C GLN A 150 -0.48 -7.87 -6.72
N ALA A 151 0.78 -7.72 -6.33
CA ALA A 151 1.79 -7.05 -7.15
C ALA A 151 2.09 -7.82 -8.45
N ILE A 152 2.20 -9.16 -8.38
CA ILE A 152 2.42 -10.00 -9.55
C ILE A 152 1.23 -9.92 -10.50
N ALA A 153 -0.01 -9.99 -10.01
CA ALA A 153 -1.20 -9.88 -10.84
C ALA A 153 -1.26 -8.53 -11.56
N ALA A 154 -0.97 -7.43 -10.84
CA ALA A 154 -0.91 -6.09 -11.43
C ALA A 154 0.18 -5.98 -12.52
N GLY A 155 1.35 -6.56 -12.27
CA GLY A 155 2.44 -6.58 -13.25
C GLY A 155 2.08 -7.38 -14.51
N LEU A 156 1.50 -8.57 -14.35
CA LEU A 156 1.06 -9.41 -15.47
C LEU A 156 -0.04 -8.74 -16.30
N ALA A 157 -1.03 -8.12 -15.65
CA ALA A 157 -2.07 -7.36 -16.34
C ALA A 157 -1.48 -6.17 -17.13
N GLY A 158 -0.54 -5.43 -16.53
CA GLY A 158 0.15 -4.34 -17.22
C GLY A 158 0.98 -4.78 -18.42
N LEU A 159 1.60 -5.98 -18.38
CA LEU A 159 2.31 -6.56 -19.53
C LEU A 159 1.34 -7.03 -20.63
N ALA A 160 0.11 -7.39 -20.27
CA ALA A 160 -0.93 -7.82 -21.21
C ALA A 160 -1.60 -6.66 -21.94
N ASP A 161 -1.39 -5.40 -21.51
CA ASP A 161 -1.94 -4.22 -22.17
C ASP A 161 -1.35 -4.03 -23.58
N LYS A 162 -2.17 -4.33 -24.59
CA LYS A 162 -1.86 -4.19 -26.02
C LYS A 162 -2.48 -2.94 -26.65
N GLY A 163 -3.03 -2.04 -25.84
CA GLY A 163 -3.59 -0.79 -26.31
C GLY A 163 -2.55 0.08 -27.04
N SER A 164 -3.00 0.99 -27.89
CA SER A 164 -2.13 1.94 -28.60
C SER A 164 -1.38 2.89 -27.66
N SER A 165 -1.86 3.04 -26.43
CA SER A 165 -1.25 3.83 -25.36
C SER A 165 -1.40 3.08 -24.03
N PRO A 166 -0.52 2.08 -23.76
CA PRO A 166 -0.58 1.30 -22.53
C PRO A 166 -0.53 2.20 -21.29
N VAL A 167 -1.33 1.85 -20.27
CA VAL A 167 -1.37 2.65 -19.03
C VAL A 167 -0.05 2.54 -18.30
N PHE A 168 0.48 1.32 -18.18
CA PHE A 168 1.74 1.08 -17.49
C PHE A 168 2.87 0.82 -18.48
N PRO A 169 3.96 1.60 -18.42
CA PRO A 169 5.19 1.22 -19.14
C PRO A 169 5.68 -0.15 -18.67
N ARG A 170 6.33 -0.88 -19.56
CA ARG A 170 6.80 -2.25 -19.27
C ARG A 170 7.68 -2.35 -18.02
N TRP A 171 8.53 -1.34 -17.75
CA TRP A 171 9.38 -1.34 -16.56
C TRP A 171 8.58 -1.31 -15.25
N VAL A 172 7.44 -0.59 -15.20
CA VAL A 172 6.54 -0.57 -14.03
C VAL A 172 5.95 -1.94 -13.79
N SER A 173 5.51 -2.61 -14.85
CA SER A 173 4.94 -3.95 -14.78
C SER A 173 5.98 -4.98 -14.34
N TYR A 174 7.21 -4.92 -14.88
CA TYR A 174 8.31 -5.78 -14.42
C TYR A 174 8.70 -5.48 -12.97
N TRP A 175 8.69 -4.20 -12.56
CA TRP A 175 8.96 -3.82 -11.19
C TRP A 175 7.91 -4.39 -10.22
N ALA A 176 6.64 -4.37 -10.59
CA ALA A 176 5.56 -4.98 -9.81
C ALA A 176 5.79 -6.49 -9.60
N ILE A 177 6.13 -7.22 -10.66
CA ILE A 177 6.47 -8.65 -10.58
C ILE A 177 7.70 -8.86 -9.69
N PHE A 178 8.75 -8.06 -9.90
CA PHE A 178 9.96 -8.10 -9.08
C PHE A 178 9.65 -7.84 -7.60
N THR A 179 8.83 -6.85 -7.28
CA THR A 179 8.40 -6.55 -5.90
C THR A 179 7.72 -7.78 -5.28
N GLY A 180 6.75 -8.38 -5.96
CA GLY A 180 6.08 -9.58 -5.45
C GLY A 180 7.03 -10.76 -5.20
N LEU A 181 8.02 -10.96 -6.06
CA LEU A 181 9.04 -12.01 -5.90
C LEU A 181 10.09 -11.66 -4.84
N SER A 182 10.45 -10.38 -4.70
CA SER A 182 11.45 -9.92 -3.72
C SER A 182 11.01 -10.11 -2.26
N PHE A 183 9.74 -10.40 -2.02
CA PHE A 183 9.21 -10.68 -0.69
C PHE A 183 9.42 -12.13 -0.23
N LEU A 184 9.74 -13.06 -1.13
CA LEU A 184 9.94 -14.48 -0.79
C LEU A 184 10.96 -14.73 0.34
N PRO A 185 12.09 -14.00 0.44
CA PRO A 185 13.04 -14.18 1.55
C PRO A 185 12.45 -13.92 2.94
N ILE A 186 11.32 -13.17 3.04
CA ILE A 186 10.63 -12.90 4.31
C ILE A 186 10.14 -14.20 4.97
N THR A 187 9.89 -15.25 4.19
CA THR A 187 9.54 -16.58 4.74
C THR A 187 10.59 -17.09 5.73
N ALA A 188 11.84 -16.71 5.54
CA ALA A 188 12.93 -17.09 6.44
C ALA A 188 13.07 -16.19 7.69
N MET A 189 12.43 -15.01 7.69
CA MET A 189 12.57 -14.00 8.74
C MET A 189 12.35 -14.53 10.17
N PRO A 190 11.33 -15.38 10.45
CA PRO A 190 11.08 -15.85 11.82
C PRO A 190 12.22 -16.71 12.42
N PHE A 191 13.12 -17.21 11.58
CA PHE A 191 14.26 -18.02 12.00
C PHE A 191 15.48 -17.17 12.40
N PHE A 192 15.44 -15.84 12.16
CA PHE A 192 16.57 -14.94 12.35
C PHE A 192 16.21 -13.78 13.29
N LYS A 193 16.95 -13.64 14.37
CA LYS A 193 16.84 -12.51 15.30
C LYS A 193 17.91 -11.44 15.07
N THR A 194 18.85 -11.70 14.18
CA THR A 194 19.94 -10.79 13.82
C THR A 194 20.31 -10.94 12.35
N GLY A 195 21.02 -9.96 11.80
CA GLY A 195 21.52 -10.00 10.44
C GLY A 195 20.47 -9.56 9.38
N PRO A 196 20.75 -9.77 8.10
CA PRO A 196 19.98 -9.18 7.01
C PRO A 196 18.56 -9.74 6.88
N LEU A 197 18.28 -10.93 7.43
CA LEU A 197 16.96 -11.58 7.39
C LEU A 197 16.14 -11.35 8.67
N ALA A 198 16.65 -10.69 9.70
CA ALA A 198 15.85 -10.27 10.85
C ALA A 198 14.82 -9.21 10.40
N TRP A 199 13.71 -9.03 11.11
CA TRP A 199 12.66 -8.08 10.69
C TRP A 199 13.10 -6.62 10.58
N ASN A 200 14.24 -6.23 11.20
CA ASN A 200 14.90 -4.94 11.06
C ASN A 200 16.11 -4.98 10.11
N GLY A 201 16.30 -6.10 9.40
CA GLY A 201 17.47 -6.36 8.56
C GLY A 201 17.41 -5.68 7.19
N ALA A 202 18.56 -5.68 6.51
CA ALA A 202 18.70 -5.02 5.22
C ALA A 202 17.76 -5.61 4.13
N ILE A 203 17.54 -6.92 4.14
CA ILE A 203 16.71 -7.61 3.14
C ILE A 203 15.23 -7.48 3.50
N THR A 204 14.85 -7.91 4.70
CA THR A 204 13.44 -8.03 5.10
C THR A 204 12.78 -6.71 5.45
N PHE A 205 13.55 -5.70 5.84
CA PHE A 205 13.03 -4.36 6.11
C PHE A 205 13.30 -3.40 4.96
N TRP A 206 14.56 -3.03 4.75
CA TRP A 206 14.92 -1.99 3.78
C TRP A 206 14.68 -2.41 2.33
N GLY A 207 14.98 -3.67 1.99
CA GLY A 207 14.71 -4.22 0.66
C GLY A 207 13.22 -4.29 0.36
N LEU A 208 12.42 -4.79 1.31
CA LEU A 208 10.97 -4.89 1.17
C LEU A 208 10.32 -3.51 1.02
N PHE A 209 10.57 -2.58 1.95
CA PHE A 209 9.98 -1.26 1.89
C PHE A 209 10.41 -0.49 0.65
N GLY A 210 11.69 -0.58 0.26
CA GLY A 210 12.17 0.07 -0.94
C GLY A 210 11.45 -0.41 -2.21
N THR A 211 11.32 -1.72 -2.39
CA THR A 211 10.63 -2.28 -3.56
C THR A 211 9.13 -1.99 -3.54
N TYR A 212 8.50 -2.08 -2.38
CA TYR A 212 7.08 -1.80 -2.16
C TYR A 212 6.71 -0.35 -2.50
N PHE A 213 7.43 0.63 -1.95
CA PHE A 213 7.16 2.04 -2.19
C PHE A 213 7.39 2.43 -3.66
N VAL A 214 8.45 1.94 -4.30
CA VAL A 214 8.66 2.20 -5.72
C VAL A 214 7.54 1.58 -6.58
N TRP A 215 7.05 0.39 -6.23
CA TRP A 215 5.91 -0.23 -6.91
C TRP A 215 4.65 0.62 -6.76
N THR A 216 4.27 0.96 -5.54
CA THR A 216 3.05 1.72 -5.24
C THR A 216 3.09 3.10 -5.87
N ALA A 217 4.19 3.84 -5.69
CA ALA A 217 4.37 5.16 -6.26
C ALA A 217 4.33 5.14 -7.79
N SER A 218 5.09 4.22 -8.42
CA SER A 218 5.13 4.14 -9.89
C SER A 218 3.76 3.83 -10.49
N MET A 219 3.04 2.83 -9.96
CA MET A 219 1.67 2.53 -10.41
C MET A 219 0.73 3.71 -10.16
N GLY A 220 0.82 4.37 -8.99
CA GLY A 220 0.04 5.57 -8.66
C GLY A 220 0.24 6.71 -9.66
N VAL A 221 1.50 6.99 -10.04
CA VAL A 221 1.83 8.01 -11.06
C VAL A 221 1.13 7.72 -12.38
N TYR A 222 1.23 6.49 -12.88
CA TYR A 222 0.69 6.16 -14.19
C TYR A 222 -0.82 6.05 -14.20
N MET A 223 -1.45 5.59 -13.12
CA MET A 223 -2.90 5.65 -12.94
C MET A 223 -3.42 7.09 -12.90
N ALA A 224 -2.73 7.98 -12.20
CA ALA A 224 -3.08 9.40 -12.15
C ALA A 224 -2.91 10.10 -13.52
N LYS A 225 -1.85 9.77 -14.27
CA LYS A 225 -1.64 10.27 -15.64
C LYS A 225 -2.74 9.80 -16.58
N ASP A 226 -3.13 8.51 -16.54
CA ASP A 226 -4.21 7.97 -17.37
C ASP A 226 -5.56 8.65 -17.04
N ALA A 227 -5.92 8.74 -15.76
CA ALA A 227 -7.14 9.40 -15.34
C ALA A 227 -7.18 10.87 -15.74
N SER A 228 -6.05 11.59 -15.61
CA SER A 228 -5.92 13.00 -16.02
C SER A 228 -6.02 13.20 -17.53
N ARG A 229 -5.43 12.30 -18.32
CA ARG A 229 -5.52 12.31 -19.77
C ARG A 229 -6.99 12.14 -20.20
N ARG A 230 -7.65 11.11 -19.71
CA ARG A 230 -9.06 10.80 -20.03
C ARG A 230 -10.01 11.91 -19.57
N LEU A 231 -9.72 12.57 -18.46
CA LEU A 231 -10.50 13.72 -17.98
C LEU A 231 -10.40 14.91 -18.94
N ARG A 232 -9.24 15.14 -19.55
CA ARG A 232 -9.06 16.19 -20.58
C ARG A 232 -9.81 15.85 -21.86
N GLU A 233 -9.64 14.62 -22.37
CA GLU A 233 -10.34 14.13 -23.55
C GLU A 233 -11.87 14.27 -23.41
N GLU A 234 -12.44 13.87 -22.27
CA GLU A 234 -13.86 14.00 -21.96
C GLU A 234 -14.32 15.47 -21.93
N SER A 235 -13.49 16.37 -21.41
CA SER A 235 -13.78 17.80 -21.35
C SER A 235 -13.76 18.44 -22.74
N GLU A 236 -12.87 18.03 -23.64
CA GLU A 236 -12.76 18.51 -25.01
C GLU A 236 -13.92 18.05 -25.87
N VAL A 237 -14.42 16.82 -25.70
CA VAL A 237 -15.59 16.29 -26.44
C VAL A 237 -16.87 17.06 -26.09
N HIS A 238 -17.02 17.49 -24.83
CA HIS A 238 -18.24 18.17 -24.38
C HIS A 238 -18.23 19.69 -24.62
N ALA A 239 -17.07 20.33 -24.77
CA ALA A 239 -16.97 21.77 -24.99
C ALA A 239 -17.66 22.26 -26.31
N PRO A 240 -17.45 21.61 -27.46
CA PRO A 240 -18.14 22.01 -28.71
C PRO A 240 -19.65 21.82 -28.66
N ARG A 241 -20.13 20.80 -27.96
CA ARG A 241 -21.55 20.50 -27.81
C ARG A 241 -22.27 21.54 -26.97
N GLN A 242 -21.67 21.95 -25.82
CA GLN A 242 -22.21 23.00 -24.97
C GLN A 242 -22.27 24.35 -25.67
N LEU A 243 -21.28 24.70 -26.51
CA LEU A 243 -21.27 25.92 -27.31
C LEU A 243 -22.38 25.92 -28.34
N LYS A 244 -22.62 24.80 -29.05
CA LYS A 244 -23.73 24.61 -30.00
C LYS A 244 -25.08 24.70 -29.31
N GLU A 245 -25.26 24.09 -28.14
CA GLU A 245 -26.51 24.16 -27.37
C GLU A 245 -26.76 25.57 -26.81
N ALA A 246 -25.73 26.29 -26.37
CA ALA A 246 -25.83 27.69 -25.96
C ALA A 246 -26.22 28.61 -27.11
N LEU A 247 -25.64 28.44 -28.30
CA LEU A 247 -25.99 29.17 -29.51
C LEU A 247 -27.39 28.83 -30.00
N ALA A 248 -27.88 27.63 -29.83
CA ALA A 248 -29.25 27.25 -30.20
C ALA A 248 -30.32 27.84 -29.26
N ARG A 249 -30.00 28.09 -27.99
CA ARG A 249 -30.88 28.72 -26.99
C ARG A 249 -30.90 30.25 -27.09
N SER A 250 -29.94 30.84 -27.78
CA SER A 250 -29.85 32.31 -27.98
C SER A 250 -30.57 32.79 -29.26
N ARG A 251 -31.14 31.87 -30.03
CA ARG A 251 -32.02 32.13 -31.20
C ARG A 251 -33.46 31.84 -30.84
#